data_88cb7ff73cef55850cf941aea9b91fd1
#
_entry.id   88cb7ff73cef55850cf941aea9b91fd1
#
_cell.length_a   1.000
_cell.length_b   1.000
_cell.length_c   1.000
_cell.angle_alpha   90.00
_cell.angle_beta   90.00
_cell.angle_gamma   90.00
#
_symmetry.space_group_name_H-M   'P 1'
#
loop_
_entity.id
_entity.type
_entity.pdbx_description
1 polymer ?
#
loop_
_entity_poly.entity_id
_entity_poly.type
_entity_poly.pdbx_seq_one_letter_code
_entity_poly.pdbx_strand_id
1 'polypeptide(L)'
;MTDLRHPAWHPIASSEDLPFRHVYHGQLLGQEFAVWRADDGNVNVWENRCLHRGVRLSIGLNEGAELKCQYHGWRYANRSAGCTYIPAHPADAPARRITNRTFPAVESLGLVWSAMGDVAPFAPPLPEGNWLPLRPIPVNARPGAVLSALAAAREPESAVESLPPLGARLVLAGVEGKPAAFFVQPLDSGRAVIRGIVEAEPWEDRLSILHLFNERLSSLRREIEAQAALEEAPEPLVPVYEPVSVELSTMPDIRIGRQAKLRVRVARKWQAGADVTGLELAALEGHLPTFQPGAHIDLHLPNGLIRQYSITNGPGELLSYTIGVKREPESRGGSIAIAEELREGDVVAISEPRNNFPLRRDALRTILIAGGIGITPLLAMAKALHASRLPFELHVFARSPEHTAFADALDKLGQSVVRHIGLDPAGTAAEIERLVSGYGFARHLYVCGPGPMLDLVRRSAAAAGWPEEAVHFEYFKNVNEIDLSSTFTVELARSALTLTIPAGKSILEVMREAGVDAPSSCEQGACGTCLTTVIEGVPDHQDVYLNETERRSNTCMMTCVSRAKSERLVLDI
;
A
#
# COMPACT_ATOMS: atom_id res chain seq x y z
N MET A 1 6.51 -20.71 28.74
CA MET A 1 6.59 -19.41 28.02
C MET A 1 7.75 -19.52 27.05
N THR A 2 7.49 -19.56 25.76
CA THR A 2 8.54 -19.59 24.74
C THR A 2 9.08 -18.18 24.63
N ASP A 3 10.36 -17.99 24.92
CA ASP A 3 11.01 -16.69 24.77
C ASP A 3 11.10 -16.36 23.27
N LEU A 4 10.23 -15.43 22.80
CA LEU A 4 10.18 -14.96 21.42
C LEU A 4 11.44 -14.19 21.01
N ARG A 5 12.37 -13.95 21.94
CA ARG A 5 13.59 -13.17 21.73
C ARG A 5 14.76 -14.00 21.23
N HIS A 6 14.65 -15.34 21.21
CA HIS A 6 15.71 -16.15 20.63
C HIS A 6 15.72 -15.99 19.10
N PRO A 7 16.88 -15.69 18.50
CA PRO A 7 17.04 -15.61 17.06
C PRO A 7 16.63 -16.93 16.40
N ALA A 8 15.72 -16.87 15.45
CA ALA A 8 15.21 -18.05 14.78
C ALA A 8 14.65 -17.71 13.38
N TRP A 9 14.65 -18.70 12.48
CA TRP A 9 14.07 -18.58 11.15
C TRP A 9 12.54 -18.71 11.21
N HIS A 10 11.87 -17.79 10.54
CA HIS A 10 10.41 -17.79 10.38
C HIS A 10 10.03 -17.62 8.90
N PRO A 11 9.00 -18.33 8.42
CA PRO A 11 8.44 -18.02 7.11
C PRO A 11 7.70 -16.68 7.19
N ILE A 12 8.06 -15.73 6.33
CA ILE A 12 7.51 -14.37 6.34
C ILE A 12 6.65 -14.04 5.13
N ALA A 13 6.79 -14.80 4.06
CA ALA A 13 6.00 -14.70 2.83
C ALA A 13 5.94 -16.07 2.15
N SER A 14 5.03 -16.23 1.18
CA SER A 14 5.13 -17.28 0.17
C SER A 14 5.96 -16.78 -1.01
N SER A 15 6.57 -17.69 -1.75
CA SER A 15 7.27 -17.33 -3.00
C SER A 15 6.35 -16.62 -4.01
N GLU A 16 5.06 -17.00 -4.01
CA GLU A 16 4.02 -16.42 -4.85
C GLU A 16 3.59 -15.01 -4.44
N ASP A 17 3.85 -14.59 -3.19
CA ASP A 17 3.63 -13.22 -2.71
C ASP A 17 4.61 -12.21 -3.37
N LEU A 18 5.65 -12.72 -4.06
CA LEU A 18 6.68 -11.93 -4.72
C LEU A 18 6.60 -12.04 -6.26
N PRO A 19 5.47 -11.68 -6.90
CA PRO A 19 5.40 -11.67 -8.35
C PRO A 19 6.33 -10.58 -8.93
N PHE A 20 6.54 -10.63 -10.24
CA PHE A 20 7.41 -9.68 -10.95
C PHE A 20 7.15 -8.23 -10.56
N ARG A 21 8.22 -7.53 -10.19
CA ARG A 21 8.21 -6.10 -9.81
C ARG A 21 7.34 -5.73 -8.61
N HIS A 22 6.93 -6.71 -7.81
CA HIS A 22 6.21 -6.46 -6.56
C HIS A 22 7.18 -6.25 -5.38
N VAL A 23 6.73 -5.45 -4.42
CA VAL A 23 7.35 -5.32 -3.10
C VAL A 23 6.30 -5.72 -2.06
N TYR A 24 6.54 -6.80 -1.36
CA TYR A 24 5.65 -7.31 -0.32
C TYR A 24 5.96 -6.64 1.02
N HIS A 25 4.91 -6.27 1.75
CA HIS A 25 5.04 -5.76 3.11
C HIS A 25 5.01 -6.95 4.10
N GLY A 26 6.16 -7.33 4.61
CA GLY A 26 6.30 -8.35 5.65
C GLY A 26 6.42 -7.74 7.04
N GLN A 27 6.22 -8.57 8.08
CA GLN A 27 6.44 -8.19 9.47
C GLN A 27 6.91 -9.42 10.27
N LEU A 28 7.84 -9.22 11.21
CA LEU A 28 8.30 -10.24 12.14
C LEU A 28 8.69 -9.58 13.47
N LEU A 29 8.12 -10.04 14.59
CA LEU A 29 8.47 -9.57 15.94
C LEU A 29 8.42 -8.03 16.09
N GLY A 30 7.41 -7.39 15.50
CA GLY A 30 7.23 -5.95 15.47
C GLY A 30 7.98 -5.22 14.33
N GLN A 31 9.03 -5.83 13.78
CA GLN A 31 9.83 -5.24 12.70
C GLN A 31 9.13 -5.37 11.35
N GLU A 32 8.93 -4.26 10.65
CA GLU A 32 8.40 -4.25 9.29
C GLU A 32 9.50 -4.52 8.26
N PHE A 33 9.17 -5.29 7.22
CA PHE A 33 10.05 -5.61 6.09
C PHE A 33 9.50 -5.14 4.75
N ALA A 34 10.40 -4.68 3.89
CA ALA A 34 10.21 -4.65 2.45
C ALA A 34 10.82 -5.93 1.88
N VAL A 35 9.97 -6.84 1.38
CA VAL A 35 10.40 -8.12 0.79
C VAL A 35 10.17 -8.04 -0.72
N TRP A 36 11.20 -8.28 -1.51
CA TRP A 36 11.10 -8.16 -2.96
C TRP A 36 12.09 -9.06 -3.69
N ARG A 37 11.71 -9.48 -4.89
CA ARG A 37 12.55 -10.31 -5.77
C ARG A 37 13.17 -9.44 -6.84
N ALA A 38 14.50 -9.52 -6.95
CA ALA A 38 15.26 -8.90 -8.02
C ALA A 38 15.17 -9.71 -9.33
N ASP A 39 15.59 -9.11 -10.44
CA ASP A 39 15.56 -9.77 -11.77
C ASP A 39 16.51 -10.97 -11.85
N ASP A 40 17.55 -11.02 -11.02
CA ASP A 40 18.46 -12.17 -10.91
C ASP A 40 17.92 -13.30 -10.03
N GLY A 41 16.65 -13.19 -9.59
CA GLY A 41 15.97 -14.16 -8.74
C GLY A 41 16.26 -14.00 -7.25
N ASN A 42 17.19 -13.14 -6.84
CA ASN A 42 17.51 -12.95 -5.43
C ASN A 42 16.33 -12.35 -4.66
N VAL A 43 15.99 -12.93 -3.53
CA VAL A 43 15.00 -12.40 -2.60
C VAL A 43 15.69 -11.52 -1.56
N ASN A 44 15.22 -10.30 -1.45
CA ASN A 44 15.70 -9.32 -0.49
C ASN A 44 14.70 -9.15 0.64
N VAL A 45 15.18 -9.10 1.87
CA VAL A 45 14.40 -8.76 3.07
C VAL A 45 15.12 -7.60 3.76
N TRP A 46 14.53 -6.43 3.68
CA TRP A 46 15.12 -5.20 4.19
C TRP A 46 14.24 -4.52 5.23
N GLU A 47 14.83 -3.70 6.08
CA GLU A 47 14.06 -2.80 6.93
C GLU A 47 13.13 -1.94 6.07
N ASN A 48 11.85 -1.91 6.43
CA ASN A 48 10.82 -1.22 5.64
C ASN A 48 10.84 0.30 5.84
N ARG A 49 12.04 0.88 5.84
CA ARG A 49 12.22 2.33 5.99
C ARG A 49 13.29 2.86 5.05
N CYS A 50 12.97 3.91 4.34
CA CYS A 50 13.96 4.68 3.60
C CYS A 50 14.81 5.49 4.59
N LEU A 51 16.13 5.40 4.50
CA LEU A 51 17.06 6.08 5.41
C LEU A 51 17.08 7.61 5.26
N HIS A 52 16.38 8.14 4.26
CA HIS A 52 16.20 9.57 4.10
C HIS A 52 15.21 10.17 5.13
N ARG A 53 13.96 9.72 5.11
CA ARG A 53 12.88 10.25 5.97
C ARG A 53 11.92 9.18 6.51
N GLY A 54 12.34 7.94 6.56
CA GLY A 54 11.59 6.86 7.20
C GLY A 54 10.37 6.37 6.43
N VAL A 55 10.14 6.79 5.19
CA VAL A 55 9.03 6.30 4.37
C VAL A 55 9.20 4.81 4.08
N ARG A 56 8.11 4.06 4.15
CA ARG A 56 8.10 2.61 3.89
C ARG A 56 8.61 2.29 2.50
N LEU A 57 9.59 1.40 2.40
CA LEU A 57 10.13 0.91 1.13
C LEU A 57 9.20 -0.09 0.44
N SER A 58 8.29 -0.71 1.19
CA SER A 58 7.28 -1.63 0.63
C SER A 58 6.28 -0.95 -0.32
N ILE A 59 6.15 0.38 -0.26
CA ILE A 59 5.39 1.15 -1.25
C ILE A 59 6.28 1.65 -2.40
N GLY A 60 7.56 1.34 -2.39
CA GLY A 60 8.53 1.73 -3.40
C GLY A 60 8.38 0.97 -4.73
N LEU A 61 9.22 1.29 -5.68
CA LEU A 61 9.25 0.67 -6.99
C LEU A 61 10.41 -0.34 -7.08
N ASN A 62 10.08 -1.60 -7.31
CA ASN A 62 11.06 -2.63 -7.66
C ASN A 62 11.43 -2.46 -9.13
N GLU A 63 12.63 -1.93 -9.40
CA GLU A 63 13.18 -1.74 -10.75
C GLU A 63 14.06 -2.92 -11.20
N GLY A 64 14.07 -4.01 -10.42
CA GLY A 64 14.75 -5.27 -10.70
C GLY A 64 16.16 -5.36 -10.16
N ALA A 65 17.06 -4.46 -10.51
CA ALA A 65 18.40 -4.36 -9.94
C ALA A 65 18.41 -3.52 -8.66
N GLU A 66 17.40 -2.67 -8.48
CA GLU A 66 17.29 -1.69 -7.41
C GLU A 66 15.86 -1.57 -6.90
N LEU A 67 15.74 -1.18 -5.63
CA LEU A 67 14.49 -0.73 -5.03
C LEU A 67 14.51 0.80 -4.89
N LYS A 68 13.58 1.47 -5.55
CA LYS A 68 13.46 2.92 -5.54
C LYS A 68 12.43 3.37 -4.51
N CYS A 69 12.84 4.24 -3.60
CA CYS A 69 11.93 4.89 -2.67
C CYS A 69 10.95 5.79 -3.42
N GLN A 70 9.66 5.64 -3.15
CA GLN A 70 8.61 6.39 -3.83
C GLN A 70 8.63 7.89 -3.50
N TYR A 71 9.14 8.27 -2.30
CA TYR A 71 9.01 9.64 -1.82
C TYR A 71 10.00 10.62 -2.50
N HIS A 72 11.31 10.34 -2.44
CA HIS A 72 12.33 11.22 -3.04
C HIS A 72 13.23 10.51 -4.04
N GLY A 73 12.87 9.31 -4.50
CA GLY A 73 13.59 8.60 -5.56
C GLY A 73 14.95 8.02 -5.18
N TRP A 74 15.26 7.91 -3.87
CA TRP A 74 16.47 7.20 -3.44
C TRP A 74 16.43 5.76 -3.92
N ARG A 75 17.55 5.24 -4.42
CA ARG A 75 17.68 3.90 -4.94
C ARG A 75 18.62 3.07 -4.09
N TYR A 76 18.28 1.82 -3.90
CA TYR A 76 19.04 0.87 -3.10
C TYR A 76 19.30 -0.39 -3.92
N ALA A 77 20.58 -0.81 -3.98
CA ALA A 77 21.00 -1.94 -4.78
C ALA A 77 20.50 -3.28 -4.23
N ASN A 78 20.15 -4.18 -5.16
CA ASN A 78 19.91 -5.58 -4.85
C ASN A 78 21.05 -6.17 -3.99
N ARG A 79 20.73 -7.08 -3.08
CA ARG A 79 21.60 -7.79 -2.15
C ARG A 79 22.21 -6.91 -1.05
N SER A 80 22.90 -5.86 -1.41
CA SER A 80 23.65 -5.03 -0.46
C SER A 80 22.79 -4.01 0.29
N ALA A 81 21.62 -3.66 -0.25
CA ALA A 81 20.80 -2.53 0.20
C ALA A 81 21.57 -1.19 0.31
N GLY A 82 22.74 -1.12 -0.33
CA GLY A 82 23.54 0.10 -0.44
C GLY A 82 22.82 1.13 -1.31
N CYS A 83 22.82 2.38 -0.87
CA CYS A 83 22.23 3.45 -1.66
C CYS A 83 23.09 3.70 -2.91
N THR A 84 22.48 3.63 -4.09
CA THR A 84 23.15 3.80 -5.38
C THR A 84 22.92 5.17 -5.97
N TYR A 85 21.82 5.80 -5.62
CA TYR A 85 21.42 7.06 -6.21
C TYR A 85 20.61 7.90 -5.24
N ILE A 86 21.02 9.15 -5.07
CA ILE A 86 20.32 10.20 -4.37
C ILE A 86 20.05 11.32 -5.38
N PRO A 87 18.78 11.60 -5.75
CA PRO A 87 18.49 12.59 -6.79
C PRO A 87 19.06 13.99 -6.53
N ALA A 88 19.14 14.38 -5.26
CA ALA A 88 19.74 15.65 -4.85
C ALA A 88 21.28 15.69 -5.03
N HIS A 89 21.95 14.53 -5.13
CA HIS A 89 23.41 14.41 -5.21
C HIS A 89 23.81 13.35 -6.24
N PRO A 90 23.54 13.54 -7.54
CA PRO A 90 23.71 12.48 -8.54
C PRO A 90 25.19 12.11 -8.81
N ALA A 91 26.16 12.99 -8.53
CA ALA A 91 27.57 12.77 -8.87
C ALA A 91 28.51 12.49 -7.68
N ASP A 92 28.22 13.03 -6.48
CA ASP A 92 29.14 13.00 -5.33
C ASP A 92 28.57 12.22 -4.15
N ALA A 93 27.96 11.10 -4.40
CA ALA A 93 27.15 10.45 -3.43
C ALA A 93 27.91 10.04 -2.16
N PRO A 94 27.57 10.61 -0.99
CA PRO A 94 27.68 9.89 0.27
C PRO A 94 26.86 8.60 0.24
N ALA A 95 26.07 8.41 -0.80
CA ALA A 95 25.28 7.23 -1.11
C ALA A 95 26.03 5.92 -0.86
N ARG A 96 27.28 5.80 -1.30
CA ARG A 96 28.09 4.58 -1.14
C ARG A 96 28.37 4.19 0.31
N ARG A 97 28.14 5.07 1.30
CA ARG A 97 28.29 4.81 2.73
C ARG A 97 26.95 4.54 3.42
N ILE A 98 25.84 4.70 2.70
CA ILE A 98 24.50 4.53 3.23
C ILE A 98 24.01 3.16 2.80
N THR A 99 23.74 2.32 3.77
CA THR A 99 23.23 0.97 3.52
C THR A 99 22.04 0.74 4.42
N ASN A 100 20.90 0.37 3.86
CA ASN A 100 19.74 -0.01 4.62
C ASN A 100 19.99 -1.34 5.33
N ARG A 101 19.33 -1.57 6.44
CA ARG A 101 19.44 -2.83 7.18
C ARG A 101 18.85 -3.97 6.38
N THR A 102 19.63 -5.02 6.22
CA THR A 102 19.22 -6.27 5.56
C THR A 102 18.99 -7.36 6.59
N PHE A 103 18.12 -8.29 6.27
CA PHE A 103 17.87 -9.49 7.05
C PHE A 103 18.17 -10.73 6.20
N PRO A 104 18.60 -11.84 6.80
CA PRO A 104 18.88 -13.05 6.05
C PRO A 104 17.59 -13.53 5.37
N ALA A 105 17.71 -13.99 4.14
CA ALA A 105 16.61 -14.49 3.34
C ALA A 105 16.96 -15.81 2.68
N VAL A 106 16.09 -16.79 2.81
CA VAL A 106 16.19 -18.09 2.13
C VAL A 106 14.82 -18.44 1.56
N GLU A 107 14.81 -18.95 0.35
CA GLU A 107 13.61 -19.48 -0.29
C GLU A 107 13.64 -21.01 -0.27
N SER A 108 12.67 -21.59 0.40
CA SER A 108 12.59 -23.05 0.55
C SER A 108 11.14 -23.48 0.78
N LEU A 109 10.75 -24.62 0.22
CA LEU A 109 9.42 -25.22 0.35
C LEU A 109 8.28 -24.27 -0.11
N GLY A 110 8.55 -23.42 -1.11
CA GLY A 110 7.60 -22.42 -1.60
C GLY A 110 7.37 -21.24 -0.65
N LEU A 111 8.17 -21.14 0.41
CA LEU A 111 8.12 -20.04 1.39
C LEU A 111 9.41 -19.23 1.39
N VAL A 112 9.29 -17.97 1.73
CA VAL A 112 10.40 -17.05 2.02
C VAL A 112 10.64 -17.02 3.52
N TRP A 113 11.82 -17.39 3.94
CA TRP A 113 12.26 -17.45 5.33
C TRP A 113 13.18 -16.30 5.66
N SER A 114 13.00 -15.73 6.84
CA SER A 114 13.89 -14.69 7.37
C SER A 114 14.04 -14.84 8.89
N ALA A 115 14.98 -14.11 9.46
CA ALA A 115 15.28 -14.15 10.88
C ALA A 115 15.69 -12.79 11.41
N MET A 116 15.51 -12.60 12.72
CA MET A 116 16.00 -11.43 13.46
C MET A 116 17.27 -11.80 14.22
N GLY A 117 18.35 -11.03 14.03
CA GLY A 117 19.64 -11.25 14.69
C GLY A 117 20.47 -12.38 14.08
N ASP A 118 21.50 -12.81 14.81
CA ASP A 118 22.39 -13.88 14.41
C ASP A 118 21.72 -15.23 14.59
N VAL A 119 21.54 -15.97 13.52
CA VAL A 119 20.94 -17.31 13.50
C VAL A 119 21.90 -18.30 12.90
N ALA A 120 21.76 -19.57 13.31
CA ALA A 120 22.45 -20.68 12.64
C ALA A 120 22.06 -20.75 11.15
N PRO A 121 22.89 -21.33 10.28
CA PRO A 121 22.54 -21.54 8.89
C PRO A 121 21.16 -22.20 8.74
N PHE A 122 20.41 -21.77 7.74
CA PHE A 122 19.09 -22.32 7.47
C PHE A 122 19.20 -23.80 7.09
N ALA A 123 18.38 -24.62 7.72
CA ALA A 123 18.16 -26.01 7.33
C ALA A 123 16.67 -26.19 7.01
N PRO A 124 16.32 -26.74 5.83
CA PRO A 124 14.93 -27.00 5.48
C PRO A 124 14.27 -27.88 6.54
N PRO A 125 13.08 -27.51 7.06
CA PRO A 125 12.39 -28.32 8.08
C PRO A 125 11.83 -29.64 7.57
N LEU A 126 11.68 -29.75 6.26
CA LEU A 126 11.15 -30.93 5.56
C LEU A 126 12.02 -31.25 4.34
N PRO A 127 12.00 -32.48 3.86
CA PRO A 127 12.67 -32.85 2.62
C PRO A 127 12.06 -32.10 1.41
N GLU A 128 12.81 -32.02 0.33
CA GLU A 128 12.29 -31.56 -0.94
C GLU A 128 11.09 -32.40 -1.38
N GLY A 129 10.07 -31.76 -1.95
CA GLY A 129 8.84 -32.40 -2.37
C GLY A 129 7.91 -31.41 -3.06
N ASN A 130 6.75 -31.90 -3.49
CA ASN A 130 5.72 -31.08 -4.13
C ASN A 130 4.88 -30.32 -3.08
N TRP A 131 5.51 -29.38 -2.39
CA TRP A 131 4.86 -28.59 -1.35
C TRP A 131 4.09 -27.43 -1.94
N LEU A 132 2.78 -27.41 -1.69
CA LEU A 132 1.88 -26.32 -2.04
C LEU A 132 1.75 -25.37 -0.84
N PRO A 133 2.22 -24.13 -0.93
CA PRO A 133 1.96 -23.12 0.10
C PRO A 133 0.47 -22.89 0.27
N LEU A 134 0.03 -22.96 1.51
CA LEU A 134 -1.31 -22.58 1.91
C LEU A 134 -1.37 -21.06 2.09
N ARG A 135 -2.57 -20.56 2.06
CA ARG A 135 -2.84 -19.18 2.35
C ARG A 135 -2.42 -18.82 3.78
N PRO A 136 -1.71 -17.69 3.97
CA PRO A 136 -1.38 -17.19 5.29
C PRO A 136 -2.65 -16.78 6.07
N ILE A 137 -2.76 -17.21 7.32
CA ILE A 137 -3.89 -16.96 8.21
C ILE A 137 -3.45 -16.02 9.33
N PRO A 138 -3.68 -14.69 9.25
CA PRO A 138 -3.47 -13.79 10.38
C PRO A 138 -4.40 -14.14 11.54
N VAL A 139 -3.87 -14.12 12.75
CA VAL A 139 -4.61 -14.43 14.00
C VAL A 139 -4.31 -13.37 15.04
N ASN A 140 -5.33 -12.76 15.59
CA ASN A 140 -5.24 -11.78 16.68
C ASN A 140 -5.15 -12.50 18.03
N ALA A 141 -4.03 -13.17 18.26
CA ALA A 141 -3.71 -13.87 19.50
C ALA A 141 -2.20 -13.99 19.66
N ARG A 142 -1.76 -14.24 20.90
CA ARG A 142 -0.35 -14.47 21.22
C ARG A 142 0.19 -15.65 20.40
N PRO A 143 1.39 -15.55 19.80
CA PRO A 143 1.97 -16.65 19.01
C PRO A 143 2.00 -18.00 19.71
N GLY A 144 2.24 -17.99 21.03
CA GLY A 144 2.22 -19.23 21.84
C GLY A 144 0.84 -19.87 21.94
N ALA A 145 -0.23 -19.08 22.02
CA ALA A 145 -1.61 -19.57 22.04
C ALA A 145 -1.97 -20.19 20.69
N VAL A 146 -1.61 -19.52 19.58
CA VAL A 146 -1.81 -20.04 18.21
C VAL A 146 -1.11 -21.39 18.03
N LEU A 147 0.13 -21.50 18.50
CA LEU A 147 0.88 -22.74 18.44
C LEU A 147 0.24 -23.88 19.26
N SER A 148 -0.21 -23.56 20.47
CA SER A 148 -0.86 -24.55 21.34
C SER A 148 -2.19 -25.04 20.73
N ALA A 149 -2.96 -24.15 20.12
CA ALA A 149 -4.20 -24.51 19.44
C ALA A 149 -3.96 -25.39 18.20
N LEU A 150 -2.97 -25.05 17.38
CA LEU A 150 -2.57 -25.89 16.25
C LEU A 150 -2.14 -27.29 16.71
N ALA A 151 -1.37 -27.37 17.80
CA ALA A 151 -0.93 -28.65 18.37
C ALA A 151 -2.09 -29.46 18.94
N ALA A 152 -3.12 -28.82 19.50
CA ALA A 152 -4.32 -29.48 20.00
C ALA A 152 -5.28 -29.96 18.90
N ALA A 153 -5.37 -29.20 17.79
CA ALA A 153 -6.26 -29.50 16.66
C ALA A 153 -5.69 -30.58 15.69
N ARG A 154 -4.52 -31.13 15.97
CA ARG A 154 -3.87 -32.16 15.15
C ARG A 154 -4.61 -33.50 15.20
N GLU A 155 -4.45 -34.29 14.16
CA GLU A 155 -4.86 -35.70 14.17
C GLU A 155 -3.94 -36.52 15.11
N PRO A 156 -4.44 -37.66 15.71
CA PRO A 156 -3.68 -38.41 16.73
C PRO A 156 -2.29 -38.91 16.28
N GLU A 157 -2.11 -39.11 14.99
CA GLU A 157 -0.86 -39.61 14.41
C GLU A 157 0.15 -38.49 14.07
N SER A 158 -0.21 -37.26 14.27
CA SER A 158 0.63 -36.11 13.92
C SER A 158 1.67 -35.81 15.00
N ALA A 159 2.88 -35.41 14.59
CA ALA A 159 3.96 -35.04 15.48
C ALA A 159 4.04 -33.50 15.65
N VAL A 160 4.40 -33.04 16.84
CA VAL A 160 4.84 -31.67 17.08
C VAL A 160 6.34 -31.70 17.29
N GLU A 161 7.08 -31.27 16.28
CA GLU A 161 8.53 -31.17 16.40
C GLU A 161 8.93 -29.72 16.70
N SER A 162 9.78 -29.55 17.71
CA SER A 162 10.49 -28.30 17.94
C SER A 162 11.82 -28.42 17.20
N LEU A 163 11.94 -27.69 16.09
CA LEU A 163 13.16 -27.72 15.28
C LEU A 163 13.99 -26.45 15.57
N PRO A 164 14.98 -26.54 16.51
CA PRO A 164 15.99 -25.50 16.56
C PRO A 164 16.88 -25.61 15.29
N PRO A 165 17.21 -24.54 14.62
CA PRO A 165 17.09 -23.13 14.98
C PRO A 165 15.82 -22.43 14.43
N LEU A 166 14.77 -23.19 14.08
CA LEU A 166 13.52 -22.61 13.61
C LEU A 166 12.72 -22.13 14.83
N GLY A 167 12.42 -20.84 14.90
CA GLY A 167 11.55 -20.29 15.94
C GLY A 167 10.08 -20.63 15.73
N ALA A 168 9.74 -21.04 14.51
CA ALA A 168 8.46 -21.61 14.17
C ALA A 168 8.48 -23.09 14.52
N ARG A 169 7.62 -23.51 15.43
CA ARG A 169 7.41 -24.94 15.67
C ARG A 169 6.62 -25.53 14.52
N LEU A 170 7.15 -26.59 13.95
CA LEU A 170 6.47 -27.37 12.94
C LEU A 170 5.37 -28.19 13.63
N VAL A 171 4.15 -28.03 13.18
CA VAL A 171 3.05 -28.95 13.50
C VAL A 171 2.81 -29.76 12.23
N LEU A 172 3.23 -31.01 12.22
CA LEU A 172 2.86 -31.95 11.17
C LEU A 172 1.43 -32.41 11.44
N ALA A 173 0.53 -32.15 10.53
CA ALA A 173 -0.86 -32.55 10.60
C ALA A 173 -1.26 -33.19 9.28
N GLY A 174 -1.79 -34.41 9.33
CA GLY A 174 -2.53 -34.96 8.20
C GLY A 174 -3.94 -34.35 8.15
N VAL A 175 -4.38 -33.94 6.99
CA VAL A 175 -5.78 -33.55 6.76
C VAL A 175 -6.28 -34.37 5.59
N GLU A 176 -7.29 -35.22 5.86
CA GLU A 176 -7.80 -36.17 4.86
C GLU A 176 -6.69 -37.04 4.23
N GLY A 177 -5.70 -37.47 5.08
CA GLY A 177 -4.57 -38.29 4.65
C GLY A 177 -3.46 -37.54 3.92
N LYS A 178 -3.53 -36.18 3.79
CA LYS A 178 -2.46 -35.39 3.16
C LYS A 178 -1.51 -34.84 4.21
N PRO A 179 -0.19 -35.08 4.05
CA PRO A 179 0.81 -34.46 4.89
C PRO A 179 0.77 -32.95 4.76
N ALA A 180 0.70 -32.26 5.90
CA ALA A 180 0.74 -30.81 5.95
C ALA A 180 1.62 -30.34 7.10
N ALA A 181 2.26 -29.19 6.94
CA ALA A 181 3.08 -28.58 7.97
C ALA A 181 2.65 -27.14 8.20
N PHE A 182 2.56 -26.76 9.47
CA PHE A 182 2.15 -25.42 9.87
C PHE A 182 3.23 -24.75 10.71
N PHE A 183 3.46 -23.49 10.43
CA PHE A 183 4.43 -22.63 11.09
C PHE A 183 3.71 -21.42 11.66
N VAL A 184 4.14 -20.94 12.82
CA VAL A 184 3.61 -19.72 13.43
C VAL A 184 4.62 -18.60 13.25
N GLN A 185 4.29 -17.60 12.44
CA GLN A 185 5.04 -16.37 12.27
C GLN A 185 4.56 -15.35 13.31
N PRO A 186 5.37 -14.93 14.28
CA PRO A 186 4.98 -13.87 15.21
C PRO A 186 5.06 -12.51 14.52
N LEU A 187 3.94 -11.82 14.37
CA LEU A 187 3.94 -10.43 13.87
C LEU A 187 4.38 -9.47 14.99
N ASP A 188 3.77 -9.64 16.16
CA ASP A 188 4.11 -8.93 17.40
C ASP A 188 3.74 -9.80 18.61
N SER A 189 3.66 -9.21 19.80
CA SER A 189 3.33 -9.92 21.04
C SER A 189 1.89 -10.47 21.09
N GLY A 190 0.97 -9.84 20.35
CA GLY A 190 -0.48 -10.16 20.35
C GLY A 190 -1.01 -10.68 19.02
N ARG A 191 -0.18 -10.75 17.98
CA ARG A 191 -0.61 -11.18 16.64
C ARG A 191 0.38 -12.16 16.03
N ALA A 192 -0.16 -13.12 15.31
CA ALA A 192 0.62 -14.11 14.56
C ALA A 192 0.01 -14.39 13.20
N VAL A 193 0.76 -15.05 12.33
CA VAL A 193 0.27 -15.63 11.08
C VAL A 193 0.54 -17.13 11.12
N ILE A 194 -0.49 -17.92 10.83
CA ILE A 194 -0.32 -19.34 10.54
C ILE A 194 0.08 -19.43 9.07
N ARG A 195 1.27 -19.97 8.80
CA ARG A 195 1.72 -20.34 7.47
C ARG A 195 1.76 -21.85 7.36
N GLY A 196 1.15 -22.38 6.32
CA GLY A 196 1.09 -23.80 6.07
C GLY A 196 1.62 -24.18 4.71
N ILE A 197 2.06 -25.41 4.58
CA ILE A 197 2.35 -26.07 3.33
C ILE A 197 1.71 -27.46 3.37
N VAL A 198 1.26 -27.95 2.23
CA VAL A 198 0.66 -29.28 2.09
C VAL A 198 1.31 -30.01 0.93
N GLU A 199 1.55 -31.29 1.08
CA GLU A 199 2.01 -32.11 -0.03
C GLU A 199 0.87 -32.27 -1.05
N ALA A 200 1.13 -31.87 -2.29
CA ALA A 200 0.15 -31.90 -3.36
C ALA A 200 0.80 -32.28 -4.69
N GLU A 201 0.24 -33.27 -5.34
CA GLU A 201 0.74 -33.70 -6.63
C GLU A 201 0.32 -32.69 -7.75
N PRO A 202 1.11 -32.54 -8.82
CA PRO A 202 0.84 -31.56 -9.87
C PRO A 202 -0.52 -31.70 -10.58
N TRP A 203 -1.11 -32.91 -10.55
CA TRP A 203 -2.41 -33.20 -11.18
C TRP A 203 -3.60 -33.04 -10.27
N GLU A 204 -3.39 -32.75 -8.99
CA GLU A 204 -4.46 -32.54 -8.02
C GLU A 204 -5.12 -31.17 -8.19
N ASP A 205 -6.41 -31.09 -7.86
CA ASP A 205 -7.10 -29.82 -7.85
C ASP A 205 -6.63 -28.92 -6.71
N ARG A 206 -5.69 -28.07 -7.06
CA ARG A 206 -5.09 -27.07 -6.14
C ARG A 206 -6.12 -26.23 -5.42
N LEU A 207 -7.22 -25.82 -6.11
CA LEU A 207 -8.23 -24.96 -5.51
C LEU A 207 -9.03 -25.68 -4.44
N SER A 208 -9.39 -26.94 -4.67
CA SER A 208 -10.09 -27.75 -3.66
C SER A 208 -9.24 -27.97 -2.42
N ILE A 209 -7.93 -28.24 -2.58
CA ILE A 209 -7.00 -28.38 -1.46
C ILE A 209 -6.93 -27.04 -0.68
N LEU A 210 -6.75 -25.93 -1.37
CA LEU A 210 -6.67 -24.61 -0.72
C LEU A 210 -7.96 -24.25 0.01
N HIS A 211 -9.14 -24.57 -0.55
CA HIS A 211 -10.42 -24.35 0.11
C HIS A 211 -10.56 -25.15 1.39
N LEU A 212 -10.27 -26.44 1.35
CA LEU A 212 -10.36 -27.34 2.51
C LEU A 212 -9.54 -26.80 3.70
N PHE A 213 -8.26 -26.51 3.46
CA PHE A 213 -7.38 -26.02 4.52
C PHE A 213 -7.80 -24.61 5.00
N ASN A 214 -8.26 -23.78 4.10
CA ASN A 214 -8.74 -22.44 4.45
C ASN A 214 -9.96 -22.49 5.38
N GLU A 215 -10.94 -23.32 5.11
CA GLU A 215 -12.11 -23.46 5.97
C GLU A 215 -11.72 -23.96 7.38
N ARG A 216 -10.87 -24.98 7.47
CA ARG A 216 -10.39 -25.51 8.74
C ARG A 216 -9.60 -24.49 9.55
N LEU A 217 -8.62 -23.87 8.94
CA LEU A 217 -7.79 -22.88 9.62
C LEU A 217 -8.57 -21.62 9.99
N SER A 218 -9.57 -21.23 9.19
CA SER A 218 -10.43 -20.11 9.52
C SER A 218 -11.38 -20.42 10.69
N SER A 219 -11.81 -21.67 10.85
CA SER A 219 -12.57 -22.09 12.03
C SER A 219 -11.70 -22.06 13.28
N LEU A 220 -10.52 -22.64 13.20
CA LEU A 220 -9.54 -22.65 14.28
C LEU A 220 -9.15 -21.22 14.71
N ARG A 221 -8.95 -20.34 13.74
CA ARG A 221 -8.71 -18.90 14.00
C ARG A 221 -9.79 -18.30 14.88
N ARG A 222 -11.07 -18.49 14.52
CA ARG A 222 -12.21 -17.93 15.27
C ARG A 222 -12.22 -18.42 16.72
N GLU A 223 -11.90 -19.69 16.95
CA GLU A 223 -11.82 -20.27 18.28
C GLU A 223 -10.68 -19.64 19.09
N ILE A 224 -9.49 -19.50 18.49
CA ILE A 224 -8.33 -18.89 19.11
C ILE A 224 -8.60 -17.42 19.47
N GLU A 225 -9.16 -16.65 18.54
CA GLU A 225 -9.44 -15.23 18.74
C GLU A 225 -10.54 -15.00 19.78
N ALA A 226 -11.55 -15.89 19.85
CA ALA A 226 -12.58 -15.84 20.90
C ALA A 226 -11.99 -16.08 22.31
N GLN A 227 -11.01 -16.96 22.43
CA GLN A 227 -10.30 -17.20 23.69
C GLN A 227 -9.36 -16.01 24.02
N ALA A 228 -8.59 -15.54 23.05
CA ALA A 228 -7.67 -14.44 23.23
C ALA A 228 -8.35 -13.12 23.64
N ALA A 229 -9.61 -12.91 23.20
CA ALA A 229 -10.40 -11.73 23.58
C ALA A 229 -10.73 -11.68 25.09
N LEU A 230 -10.60 -12.78 25.80
CA LEU A 230 -10.79 -12.87 27.27
C LEU A 230 -9.49 -12.62 28.05
N GLU A 231 -8.36 -12.53 27.37
CA GLU A 231 -7.07 -12.33 27.99
C GLU A 231 -6.69 -10.83 28.00
N GLU A 232 -5.81 -10.47 28.94
CA GLU A 232 -5.20 -9.14 28.95
C GLU A 232 -4.28 -8.94 27.73
N ALA A 233 -4.39 -7.76 27.11
CA ALA A 233 -3.57 -7.42 25.94
C ALA A 233 -2.07 -7.45 26.31
N PRO A 234 -1.24 -8.15 25.53
CA PRO A 234 0.19 -8.19 25.80
C PRO A 234 0.85 -6.84 25.55
N GLU A 235 1.98 -6.59 26.21
CA GLU A 235 2.80 -5.40 25.92
C GLU A 235 3.26 -5.43 24.46
N PRO A 236 3.14 -4.31 23.71
CA PRO A 236 3.55 -4.26 22.32
C PRO A 236 5.08 -4.41 22.18
N LEU A 237 5.51 -5.15 21.17
CA LEU A 237 6.92 -5.16 20.78
C LEU A 237 7.24 -3.86 20.03
N VAL A 238 8.22 -3.14 20.51
CA VAL A 238 8.69 -1.90 19.88
C VAL A 238 9.87 -2.26 18.96
N PRO A 239 9.74 -2.09 17.63
CA PRO A 239 10.81 -2.37 16.71
C PRO A 239 11.95 -1.36 16.88
N VAL A 240 13.19 -1.84 16.73
CA VAL A 240 14.38 -0.98 16.70
C VAL A 240 14.73 -0.74 15.23
N TYR A 241 14.60 0.49 14.80
CA TYR A 241 14.96 0.91 13.44
C TYR A 241 16.36 1.50 13.41
N GLU A 242 17.05 1.34 12.30
CA GLU A 242 18.26 2.11 12.03
C GLU A 242 17.94 3.60 12.06
N PRO A 243 18.77 4.40 12.73
CA PRO A 243 18.55 5.84 12.78
C PRO A 243 18.61 6.40 11.35
N VAL A 244 17.65 7.22 11.00
CA VAL A 244 17.76 8.09 9.82
C VAL A 244 19.05 8.89 9.98
N SER A 245 19.91 8.91 8.96
CA SER A 245 21.20 9.59 9.03
C SER A 245 20.99 11.08 9.34
N VAL A 246 21.44 11.52 10.52
CA VAL A 246 21.32 12.92 10.95
C VAL A 246 22.06 13.83 9.98
N GLU A 247 23.20 13.37 9.43
CA GLU A 247 23.97 14.11 8.41
C GLU A 247 23.15 14.33 7.14
N LEU A 248 22.31 13.37 6.76
CA LEU A 248 21.46 13.47 5.57
C LEU A 248 20.16 14.22 5.83
N SER A 249 19.66 14.18 7.06
CA SER A 249 18.48 14.98 7.45
C SER A 249 18.82 16.46 7.56
N THR A 250 20.09 16.79 7.83
CA THR A 250 20.61 18.18 7.94
C THR A 250 21.26 18.70 6.66
N MET A 251 21.52 17.83 5.66
CA MET A 251 21.93 18.33 4.35
C MET A 251 20.80 19.15 3.76
N PRO A 252 21.08 20.39 3.29
CA PRO A 252 20.07 21.16 2.59
C PRO A 252 19.57 20.33 1.42
N ASP A 253 18.25 20.19 1.30
CA ASP A 253 17.66 19.64 0.08
C ASP A 253 18.19 20.49 -1.07
N ILE A 254 19.21 20.00 -1.76
CA ILE A 254 19.60 20.61 -3.02
C ILE A 254 18.32 20.55 -3.84
N ARG A 255 17.79 21.72 -4.15
CA ARG A 255 16.57 21.88 -4.93
C ARG A 255 16.70 20.96 -6.12
N ILE A 256 16.04 19.81 -6.08
CA ILE A 256 15.91 18.97 -7.27
C ILE A 256 15.12 19.87 -8.20
N GLY A 257 15.86 20.48 -9.13
CA GLY A 257 15.21 21.26 -10.15
C GLY A 257 14.19 20.35 -10.80
N ARG A 258 12.92 20.58 -10.46
CA ARG A 258 11.71 19.93 -10.96
C ARG A 258 11.96 18.45 -11.30
N GLN A 259 11.40 17.53 -10.54
CA GLN A 259 11.43 16.08 -10.79
C GLN A 259 11.46 15.82 -12.29
N ALA A 260 12.41 14.99 -12.77
CA ALA A 260 12.56 14.73 -14.20
C ALA A 260 11.17 14.37 -14.75
N LYS A 261 10.59 15.29 -15.49
CA LYS A 261 9.24 15.13 -16.03
C LYS A 261 9.36 14.25 -17.25
N LEU A 262 8.66 13.13 -17.20
CA LEU A 262 8.48 12.32 -18.40
C LEU A 262 7.66 13.14 -19.39
N ARG A 263 8.09 13.18 -20.64
CA ARG A 263 7.31 13.79 -21.71
C ARG A 263 6.55 12.70 -22.44
N VAL A 264 5.24 12.88 -22.54
CA VAL A 264 4.33 11.95 -23.20
C VAL A 264 3.48 12.69 -24.22
N ARG A 265 3.05 11.99 -25.26
CA ARG A 265 2.13 12.53 -26.26
C ARG A 265 0.71 12.07 -25.92
N VAL A 266 -0.26 12.95 -26.03
CA VAL A 266 -1.68 12.58 -26.04
C VAL A 266 -1.95 11.80 -27.32
N ALA A 267 -1.93 10.48 -27.23
CA ALA A 267 -2.13 9.59 -28.39
C ALA A 267 -3.61 9.48 -28.75
N ARG A 268 -4.48 9.53 -27.75
CA ARG A 268 -5.92 9.45 -27.91
C ARG A 268 -6.65 10.24 -26.85
N LYS A 269 -7.74 10.91 -27.24
CA LYS A 269 -8.69 11.58 -26.37
C LYS A 269 -10.10 11.18 -26.75
N TRP A 270 -10.89 10.69 -25.80
CA TRP A 270 -12.27 10.24 -26.07
C TRP A 270 -13.19 10.51 -24.90
N GLN A 271 -14.48 10.38 -25.13
CA GLN A 271 -15.48 10.42 -24.09
C GLN A 271 -15.57 9.02 -23.44
N ALA A 272 -15.06 8.88 -22.21
CA ALA A 272 -15.06 7.63 -21.45
C ALA A 272 -16.31 7.45 -20.59
N GLY A 273 -17.16 8.46 -20.48
CA GLY A 273 -18.45 8.54 -19.78
C GLY A 273 -19.05 9.93 -19.99
N ALA A 274 -20.30 10.17 -19.62
CA ALA A 274 -21.03 11.41 -19.92
C ALA A 274 -20.28 12.69 -19.49
N ASP A 275 -19.58 12.64 -18.36
CA ASP A 275 -18.79 13.73 -17.79
C ASP A 275 -17.29 13.37 -17.64
N VAL A 276 -16.82 12.32 -18.31
CA VAL A 276 -15.46 11.80 -18.16
C VAL A 276 -14.73 11.78 -19.51
N THR A 277 -13.62 12.50 -19.58
CA THR A 277 -12.66 12.45 -20.69
C THR A 277 -11.61 11.37 -20.41
N GLY A 278 -11.46 10.43 -21.32
CA GLY A 278 -10.36 9.48 -21.35
C GLY A 278 -9.17 10.06 -22.09
N LEU A 279 -7.96 9.87 -21.58
CA LEU A 279 -6.71 10.20 -22.26
C LEU A 279 -5.79 9.00 -22.29
N GLU A 280 -5.20 8.74 -23.45
CA GLU A 280 -4.08 7.84 -23.61
C GLU A 280 -2.80 8.65 -23.83
N LEU A 281 -1.85 8.48 -22.93
CA LEU A 281 -0.60 9.22 -22.85
C LEU A 281 0.53 8.27 -23.26
N ALA A 282 0.98 8.33 -24.50
CA ALA A 282 2.00 7.44 -25.05
C ALA A 282 3.42 7.96 -24.81
N ALA A 283 4.37 7.05 -24.60
CA ALA A 283 5.77 7.37 -24.60
C ALA A 283 6.17 8.03 -25.92
N LEU A 284 7.06 9.02 -25.88
CA LEU A 284 7.65 9.60 -27.10
C LEU A 284 8.65 8.62 -27.73
N GLU A 285 9.38 7.92 -26.88
CA GLU A 285 10.38 6.91 -27.25
C GLU A 285 10.40 5.79 -26.19
N GLY A 286 10.62 4.55 -26.63
CA GLY A 286 10.77 3.40 -25.73
C GLY A 286 9.52 3.05 -24.92
N HIS A 287 9.70 2.83 -23.63
CA HIS A 287 8.65 2.42 -22.69
C HIS A 287 8.52 3.42 -21.55
N LEU A 288 7.29 3.54 -21.03
CA LEU A 288 7.04 4.25 -19.79
C LEU A 288 7.46 3.40 -18.58
N PRO A 289 7.79 4.03 -17.43
CA PRO A 289 8.08 3.30 -16.21
C PRO A 289 6.97 2.32 -15.82
N THR A 290 7.37 1.21 -15.23
CA THR A 290 6.42 0.25 -14.65
C THR A 290 5.67 0.87 -13.48
N PHE A 291 4.46 0.38 -13.23
CA PHE A 291 3.64 0.81 -12.12
C PHE A 291 2.86 -0.37 -11.51
N GLN A 292 2.37 -0.19 -10.31
CA GLN A 292 1.46 -1.14 -9.66
C GLN A 292 0.01 -0.65 -9.77
N PRO A 293 -1.00 -1.55 -9.82
CA PRO A 293 -2.41 -1.17 -9.78
C PRO A 293 -2.73 -0.27 -8.58
N GLY A 294 -3.47 0.80 -8.82
CA GLY A 294 -3.70 1.87 -7.86
C GLY A 294 -2.74 3.06 -7.98
N ALA A 295 -1.75 2.98 -8.87
CA ALA A 295 -0.82 4.08 -9.11
C ALA A 295 -1.48 5.25 -9.84
N HIS A 296 -0.93 6.45 -9.61
CA HIS A 296 -1.32 7.69 -10.24
C HIS A 296 -0.10 8.46 -10.75
N ILE A 297 -0.36 9.43 -11.63
CA ILE A 297 0.63 10.38 -12.15
C ILE A 297 0.18 11.81 -11.88
N ASP A 298 1.13 12.73 -11.75
CA ASP A 298 0.87 14.16 -11.87
C ASP A 298 0.94 14.54 -13.34
N LEU A 299 -0.11 15.15 -13.85
CA LEU A 299 -0.17 15.73 -15.19
C LEU A 299 0.05 17.24 -15.09
N HIS A 300 1.08 17.73 -15.77
CA HIS A 300 1.39 19.15 -15.86
C HIS A 300 0.68 19.74 -17.06
N LEU A 301 -0.25 20.64 -16.80
CA LEU A 301 -1.08 21.28 -17.81
C LEU A 301 -0.40 22.53 -18.41
N PRO A 302 -0.74 22.92 -19.66
CA PRO A 302 -0.19 24.12 -20.30
C PRO A 302 -0.41 25.41 -19.50
N ASN A 303 -1.53 25.51 -18.76
CA ASN A 303 -1.85 26.64 -17.88
C ASN A 303 -1.07 26.66 -16.56
N GLY A 304 -0.06 25.80 -16.40
CA GLY A 304 0.79 25.71 -15.22
C GLY A 304 0.20 24.89 -14.06
N LEU A 305 -1.05 24.45 -14.15
CA LEU A 305 -1.65 23.61 -13.12
C LEU A 305 -1.11 22.18 -13.17
N ILE A 306 -0.97 21.59 -12.00
CA ILE A 306 -0.62 20.17 -11.84
C ILE A 306 -1.84 19.46 -11.27
N ARG A 307 -2.22 18.32 -11.86
CA ARG A 307 -3.35 17.53 -11.39
C ARG A 307 -2.98 16.05 -11.37
N GLN A 308 -3.49 15.35 -10.38
CA GLN A 308 -3.22 13.95 -10.14
C GLN A 308 -4.33 13.09 -10.75
N TYR A 309 -3.93 12.03 -11.47
CA TYR A 309 -4.86 11.10 -12.11
C TYR A 309 -4.38 9.66 -11.95
N SER A 310 -5.29 8.76 -11.56
CA SER A 310 -5.02 7.34 -11.43
C SER A 310 -4.87 6.69 -12.81
N ILE A 311 -3.89 5.81 -12.94
CA ILE A 311 -3.65 5.01 -14.15
C ILE A 311 -4.65 3.86 -14.19
N THR A 312 -5.32 3.67 -15.34
CA THR A 312 -6.34 2.63 -15.54
C THR A 312 -5.85 1.41 -16.31
N ASN A 313 -4.59 1.40 -16.73
CA ASN A 313 -3.99 0.32 -17.50
C ASN A 313 -3.96 -1.00 -16.72
N GLY A 314 -3.93 -2.11 -17.47
CA GLY A 314 -3.61 -3.44 -16.95
C GLY A 314 -2.11 -3.64 -16.75
N PRO A 315 -1.72 -4.76 -16.11
CA PRO A 315 -0.32 -5.13 -15.99
C PRO A 315 0.32 -5.37 -17.36
N GLY A 316 1.55 -4.87 -17.53
CA GLY A 316 2.34 -5.07 -18.76
C GLY A 316 2.07 -4.07 -19.89
N GLU A 317 1.09 -3.18 -19.76
CA GLU A 317 0.82 -2.12 -20.74
C GLU A 317 1.77 -0.93 -20.48
N LEU A 318 2.98 -0.93 -21.05
CA LEU A 318 4.03 0.07 -20.78
C LEU A 318 4.28 1.07 -21.93
N LEU A 319 3.56 0.96 -23.05
CA LEU A 319 3.69 1.90 -24.16
C LEU A 319 2.92 3.19 -23.94
N SER A 320 1.88 3.13 -23.11
CA SER A 320 1.06 4.28 -22.77
C SER A 320 0.46 4.15 -21.38
N TYR A 321 0.08 5.29 -20.78
CA TYR A 321 -0.79 5.34 -19.62
C TYR A 321 -2.16 5.84 -20.03
N THR A 322 -3.21 5.18 -19.55
CA THR A 322 -4.59 5.63 -19.71
C THR A 322 -5.09 6.22 -18.42
N ILE A 323 -5.67 7.42 -18.49
CA ILE A 323 -6.28 8.10 -17.34
C ILE A 323 -7.71 8.54 -17.65
N GLY A 324 -8.51 8.73 -16.61
CA GLY A 324 -9.85 9.29 -16.70
C GLY A 324 -9.96 10.61 -15.96
N VAL A 325 -10.51 11.62 -16.61
CA VAL A 325 -10.67 12.96 -16.06
C VAL A 325 -12.14 13.34 -16.04
N LYS A 326 -12.72 13.41 -14.84
CA LYS A 326 -14.08 13.91 -14.69
C LYS A 326 -14.09 15.45 -14.78
N ARG A 327 -15.00 15.97 -15.60
CA ARG A 327 -15.22 17.41 -15.70
C ARG A 327 -15.99 17.90 -14.46
N GLU A 328 -15.30 18.65 -13.61
CA GLU A 328 -15.90 19.27 -12.44
C GLU A 328 -16.36 20.68 -12.78
N PRO A 329 -17.68 21.00 -12.64
CA PRO A 329 -18.20 22.34 -12.98
C PRO A 329 -17.56 23.47 -12.18
N GLU A 330 -17.26 23.22 -10.90
CA GLU A 330 -16.59 24.16 -10.00
C GLU A 330 -15.07 23.97 -9.97
N SER A 331 -14.50 23.52 -11.09
CA SER A 331 -13.05 23.28 -11.20
C SER A 331 -12.25 24.57 -11.08
N ARG A 332 -11.10 24.47 -10.39
CA ARG A 332 -10.06 25.53 -10.41
C ARG A 332 -9.28 25.55 -11.75
N GLY A 333 -9.91 25.15 -12.85
CA GLY A 333 -9.39 25.21 -14.22
C GLY A 333 -8.74 23.93 -14.75
N GLY A 334 -8.37 22.96 -13.90
CA GLY A 334 -7.61 21.78 -14.36
C GLY A 334 -8.41 20.83 -15.26
N SER A 335 -9.55 20.32 -14.79
CA SER A 335 -10.39 19.40 -15.57
C SER A 335 -11.04 20.06 -16.79
N ILE A 336 -11.30 21.36 -16.71
CA ILE A 336 -11.82 22.16 -17.82
C ILE A 336 -10.76 22.29 -18.92
N ALA A 337 -9.52 22.66 -18.57
CA ALA A 337 -8.41 22.76 -19.54
C ALA A 337 -8.16 21.43 -20.26
N ILE A 338 -8.21 20.31 -19.54
CA ILE A 338 -8.09 18.98 -20.17
C ILE A 338 -9.23 18.73 -21.15
N ALA A 339 -10.46 19.03 -20.76
CA ALA A 339 -11.62 18.76 -21.60
C ALA A 339 -11.65 19.67 -22.86
N GLU A 340 -11.28 20.95 -22.74
CA GLU A 340 -11.49 21.96 -23.76
C GLU A 340 -10.23 22.34 -24.56
N GLU A 341 -9.06 22.35 -23.92
CA GLU A 341 -7.82 22.85 -24.53
C GLU A 341 -6.90 21.75 -25.03
N LEU A 342 -6.76 20.63 -24.27
CA LEU A 342 -5.84 19.56 -24.63
C LEU A 342 -6.33 18.79 -25.85
N ARG A 343 -5.44 18.54 -26.82
CA ARG A 343 -5.73 17.87 -28.08
C ARG A 343 -4.88 16.60 -28.27
N GLU A 344 -5.34 15.69 -29.10
CA GLU A 344 -4.52 14.59 -29.61
C GLU A 344 -3.31 15.16 -30.35
N GLY A 345 -2.14 14.58 -30.10
CA GLY A 345 -0.85 15.03 -30.61
C GLY A 345 -0.08 15.95 -29.67
N ASP A 346 -0.74 16.62 -28.71
CA ASP A 346 -0.06 17.48 -27.74
C ASP A 346 0.95 16.71 -26.90
N VAL A 347 2.05 17.37 -26.59
CA VAL A 347 3.08 16.82 -25.70
C VAL A 347 2.96 17.48 -24.34
N VAL A 348 2.73 16.67 -23.33
CA VAL A 348 2.61 17.11 -21.94
C VAL A 348 3.67 16.46 -21.06
N ALA A 349 3.94 17.07 -19.91
CA ALA A 349 4.83 16.51 -18.92
C ALA A 349 4.03 15.77 -17.84
N ILE A 350 4.54 14.61 -17.42
CA ILE A 350 3.97 13.84 -16.31
C ILE A 350 5.05 13.49 -15.29
N SER A 351 4.64 13.22 -14.06
CA SER A 351 5.55 12.59 -13.07
C SER A 351 5.76 11.12 -13.39
N GLU A 352 6.76 10.51 -12.77
CA GLU A 352 6.76 9.05 -12.65
C GLU A 352 5.54 8.57 -11.85
N PRO A 353 5.04 7.33 -12.11
CA PRO A 353 3.95 6.77 -11.34
C PRO A 353 4.27 6.66 -9.85
N ARG A 354 3.33 7.03 -9.00
CA ARG A 354 3.37 6.86 -7.55
C ARG A 354 2.14 6.07 -7.11
N ASN A 355 2.25 5.29 -6.02
CA ASN A 355 1.14 4.47 -5.57
C ASN A 355 0.93 4.60 -4.05
N ASN A 356 -0.16 5.26 -3.67
CA ASN A 356 -0.63 5.37 -2.29
C ASN A 356 -1.81 4.43 -1.98
N PHE A 357 -2.24 3.68 -2.99
CA PHE A 357 -3.40 2.78 -2.93
C PHE A 357 -3.04 1.40 -3.55
N PRO A 358 -2.02 0.69 -3.01
CA PRO A 358 -1.51 -0.53 -3.60
C PRO A 358 -2.48 -1.70 -3.45
N LEU A 359 -2.64 -2.47 -4.52
CA LEU A 359 -3.41 -3.71 -4.50
C LEU A 359 -2.65 -4.80 -3.76
N ARG A 360 -3.27 -5.38 -2.73
CA ARG A 360 -2.79 -6.61 -2.09
C ARG A 360 -3.20 -7.83 -2.91
N ARG A 361 -2.26 -8.74 -3.13
CA ARG A 361 -2.50 -9.97 -3.92
C ARG A 361 -2.67 -11.21 -3.07
N ASP A 362 -2.52 -11.07 -1.76
CA ASP A 362 -2.70 -12.13 -0.76
C ASP A 362 -4.17 -12.29 -0.30
N ALA A 363 -5.10 -11.57 -0.93
CA ALA A 363 -6.52 -11.68 -0.64
C ALA A 363 -7.16 -12.95 -1.26
N LEU A 364 -8.02 -13.66 -0.50
CA LEU A 364 -8.90 -14.75 -1.02
C LEU A 364 -9.94 -14.21 -1.97
N ARG A 365 -10.44 -13.07 -1.66
CA ARG A 365 -11.45 -12.37 -2.43
C ARG A 365 -11.26 -10.89 -2.25
N THR A 366 -11.20 -10.18 -3.34
CA THR A 366 -11.12 -8.72 -3.33
C THR A 366 -12.48 -8.15 -3.72
N ILE A 367 -13.03 -7.28 -2.90
CA ILE A 367 -14.24 -6.52 -3.20
C ILE A 367 -13.81 -5.10 -3.56
N LEU A 368 -14.16 -4.66 -4.76
CA LEU A 368 -13.86 -3.33 -5.28
C LEU A 368 -15.17 -2.54 -5.38
N ILE A 369 -15.29 -1.41 -4.68
CA ILE A 369 -16.49 -0.55 -4.68
C ILE A 369 -16.12 0.80 -5.28
N ALA A 370 -16.64 1.08 -6.47
CA ALA A 370 -16.38 2.28 -7.24
C ALA A 370 -17.58 3.21 -7.27
N GLY A 371 -17.41 4.47 -6.89
CA GLY A 371 -18.40 5.54 -7.05
C GLY A 371 -17.98 6.53 -8.14
N GLY A 372 -18.70 6.57 -9.26
CA GLY A 372 -18.40 7.48 -10.37
C GLY A 372 -16.96 7.38 -10.86
N ILE A 373 -16.20 8.50 -10.83
CA ILE A 373 -14.79 8.52 -11.31
C ILE A 373 -13.84 7.72 -10.42
N GLY A 374 -14.24 7.32 -9.21
CA GLY A 374 -13.48 6.39 -8.36
C GLY A 374 -13.23 5.02 -9.00
N ILE A 375 -13.83 4.76 -10.16
CA ILE A 375 -13.54 3.59 -10.98
C ILE A 375 -12.08 3.55 -11.48
N THR A 376 -11.41 4.67 -11.63
CA THR A 376 -10.09 4.74 -12.29
C THR A 376 -9.01 3.88 -11.62
N PRO A 377 -8.70 3.98 -10.33
CA PRO A 377 -7.72 3.10 -9.70
C PRO A 377 -8.22 1.65 -9.61
N LEU A 378 -9.53 1.47 -9.38
CA LEU A 378 -10.12 0.15 -9.20
C LEU A 378 -10.21 -0.64 -10.52
N LEU A 379 -10.29 0.03 -11.66
CA LEU A 379 -10.22 -0.60 -12.98
C LEU A 379 -8.84 -1.23 -13.23
N ALA A 380 -7.76 -0.53 -12.87
CA ALA A 380 -6.41 -1.11 -12.95
C ALA A 380 -6.26 -2.33 -12.03
N MET A 381 -6.82 -2.26 -10.81
CA MET A 381 -6.84 -3.38 -9.87
C MET A 381 -7.64 -4.57 -10.42
N ALA A 382 -8.85 -4.32 -10.95
CA ALA A 382 -9.70 -5.35 -11.53
C ALA A 382 -9.04 -6.04 -12.73
N LYS A 383 -8.40 -5.27 -13.63
CA LYS A 383 -7.62 -5.82 -14.76
C LYS A 383 -6.46 -6.70 -14.26
N ALA A 384 -5.76 -6.28 -13.21
CA ALA A 384 -4.66 -7.06 -12.64
C ALA A 384 -5.15 -8.36 -11.98
N LEU A 385 -6.24 -8.30 -11.22
CA LEU A 385 -6.85 -9.48 -10.61
C LEU A 385 -7.37 -10.45 -11.66
N HIS A 386 -8.04 -9.93 -12.71
CA HIS A 386 -8.52 -10.73 -13.83
C HIS A 386 -7.37 -11.42 -14.58
N ALA A 387 -6.31 -10.69 -14.92
CA ALA A 387 -5.14 -11.25 -15.60
C ALA A 387 -4.42 -12.31 -14.74
N SER A 388 -4.42 -12.15 -13.42
CA SER A 388 -3.83 -13.10 -12.46
C SER A 388 -4.80 -14.23 -12.07
N ARG A 389 -6.03 -14.25 -12.59
CA ARG A 389 -7.10 -15.21 -12.25
C ARG A 389 -7.41 -15.26 -10.75
N LEU A 390 -7.26 -14.12 -10.06
CA LEU A 390 -7.59 -14.01 -8.64
C LEU A 390 -9.07 -13.65 -8.47
N PRO A 391 -9.77 -14.22 -7.47
CA PRO A 391 -11.19 -13.95 -7.24
C PRO A 391 -11.44 -12.50 -6.83
N PHE A 392 -12.33 -11.80 -7.55
CA PHE A 392 -12.75 -10.45 -7.20
C PHE A 392 -14.19 -10.17 -7.65
N GLU A 393 -14.77 -9.15 -7.05
CA GLU A 393 -16.02 -8.52 -7.47
C GLU A 393 -15.78 -7.01 -7.59
N LEU A 394 -16.22 -6.41 -8.70
CA LEU A 394 -16.18 -4.97 -8.91
C LEU A 394 -17.60 -4.43 -8.96
N HIS A 395 -17.98 -3.67 -7.95
CA HIS A 395 -19.27 -3.00 -7.84
C HIS A 395 -19.14 -1.54 -8.27
N VAL A 396 -19.83 -1.17 -9.35
CA VAL A 396 -19.77 0.17 -9.95
C VAL A 396 -21.08 0.89 -9.71
N PHE A 397 -21.06 1.97 -8.94
CA PHE A 397 -22.20 2.82 -8.66
C PHE A 397 -22.19 4.04 -9.59
N ALA A 398 -23.23 4.19 -10.40
CA ALA A 398 -23.38 5.30 -11.34
C ALA A 398 -24.82 5.83 -11.37
N ARG A 399 -24.97 7.12 -11.66
CA ARG A 399 -26.29 7.77 -11.74
C ARG A 399 -27.15 7.25 -12.90
N SER A 400 -26.51 6.92 -14.01
CA SER A 400 -27.14 6.34 -15.17
C SER A 400 -26.12 5.52 -15.96
N PRO A 401 -26.53 4.70 -16.95
CA PRO A 401 -25.61 3.95 -17.80
C PRO A 401 -24.54 4.83 -18.47
N GLU A 402 -24.92 6.02 -18.95
CA GLU A 402 -24.02 6.95 -19.63
C GLU A 402 -22.95 7.54 -18.69
N HIS A 403 -23.22 7.57 -17.38
CA HIS A 403 -22.27 7.99 -16.36
C HIS A 403 -21.35 6.86 -15.87
N THR A 404 -21.47 5.66 -16.47
CA THR A 404 -20.53 4.58 -16.20
C THR A 404 -19.26 4.79 -17.02
N ALA A 405 -18.23 5.34 -16.38
CA ALA A 405 -16.97 5.58 -17.05
C ALA A 405 -16.27 4.25 -17.43
N PHE A 406 -15.62 4.22 -18.58
CA PHE A 406 -14.89 3.05 -19.13
C PHE A 406 -15.75 1.81 -19.32
N ALA A 407 -17.01 1.96 -19.73
CA ALA A 407 -17.97 0.87 -19.88
C ALA A 407 -17.43 -0.30 -20.72
N ASP A 408 -16.78 -0.03 -21.86
CA ASP A 408 -16.17 -1.06 -22.73
C ASP A 408 -15.07 -1.87 -22.04
N ALA A 409 -14.31 -1.23 -21.16
CA ALA A 409 -13.26 -1.91 -20.38
C ALA A 409 -13.87 -2.78 -19.26
N LEU A 410 -14.98 -2.33 -18.67
CA LEU A 410 -15.74 -3.10 -17.69
C LEU A 410 -16.41 -4.33 -18.31
N ASP A 411 -16.93 -4.22 -19.53
CA ASP A 411 -17.56 -5.34 -20.25
C ASP A 411 -16.58 -6.49 -20.48
N LYS A 412 -15.29 -6.19 -20.71
CA LYS A 412 -14.23 -7.18 -20.89
C LYS A 412 -13.92 -7.97 -19.61
N LEU A 413 -14.28 -7.48 -18.43
CA LEU A 413 -14.12 -8.19 -17.16
C LEU A 413 -15.29 -9.14 -16.84
N GLY A 414 -16.34 -9.11 -17.65
CA GLY A 414 -17.44 -10.08 -17.64
C GLY A 414 -18.22 -10.09 -16.32
N GLN A 415 -18.49 -11.30 -15.81
CA GLN A 415 -19.35 -11.52 -14.64
C GLN A 415 -18.79 -10.99 -13.33
N SER A 416 -17.51 -10.64 -13.27
CA SER A 416 -16.91 -10.04 -12.07
C SER A 416 -17.33 -8.59 -11.84
N VAL A 417 -18.08 -7.98 -12.77
CA VAL A 417 -18.55 -6.59 -12.69
C VAL A 417 -20.05 -6.54 -12.43
N VAL A 418 -20.45 -5.88 -11.36
CA VAL A 418 -21.84 -5.60 -11.01
C VAL A 418 -22.08 -4.09 -11.09
N ARG A 419 -23.06 -3.67 -11.88
CA ARG A 419 -23.43 -2.26 -12.05
C ARG A 419 -24.67 -1.92 -11.22
N HIS A 420 -24.55 -0.91 -10.37
CA HIS A 420 -25.62 -0.35 -9.56
C HIS A 420 -26.01 1.00 -10.15
N ILE A 421 -27.06 1.03 -10.94
CA ILE A 421 -27.45 2.19 -11.74
C ILE A 421 -28.67 2.88 -11.16
N GLY A 422 -28.59 4.19 -10.97
CA GLY A 422 -29.73 5.04 -10.60
C GLY A 422 -30.26 4.82 -9.18
N LEU A 423 -29.49 4.20 -8.31
CA LEU A 423 -29.87 4.05 -6.90
C LEU A 423 -29.91 5.42 -6.22
N ASP A 424 -30.94 5.64 -5.43
CA ASP A 424 -31.01 6.75 -4.50
C ASP A 424 -30.05 6.55 -3.31
N PRO A 425 -29.86 7.54 -2.44
CA PRO A 425 -28.97 7.40 -1.28
C PRO A 425 -29.32 6.24 -0.36
N ALA A 426 -30.63 5.96 -0.15
CA ALA A 426 -31.08 4.86 0.72
C ALA A 426 -30.81 3.49 0.08
N GLY A 427 -31.09 3.34 -1.21
CA GLY A 427 -30.78 2.13 -1.97
C GLY A 427 -29.28 1.88 -2.08
N THR A 428 -28.50 2.95 -2.26
CA THR A 428 -27.03 2.87 -2.26
C THR A 428 -26.51 2.40 -0.90
N ALA A 429 -27.08 2.91 0.21
CA ALA A 429 -26.70 2.50 1.55
C ALA A 429 -27.02 1.04 1.82
N ALA A 430 -28.23 0.61 1.51
CA ALA A 430 -28.66 -0.77 1.70
C ALA A 430 -27.78 -1.77 0.92
N GLU A 431 -27.41 -1.41 -0.32
CA GLU A 431 -26.55 -2.26 -1.13
C GLU A 431 -25.12 -2.32 -0.60
N ILE A 432 -24.53 -1.19 -0.17
CA ILE A 432 -23.22 -1.16 0.45
C ILE A 432 -23.21 -1.99 1.74
N GLU A 433 -24.19 -1.85 2.61
CA GLU A 433 -24.33 -2.65 3.83
C GLU A 433 -24.41 -4.14 3.52
N ARG A 434 -25.14 -4.53 2.47
CA ARG A 434 -25.21 -5.91 2.00
C ARG A 434 -23.84 -6.42 1.52
N LEU A 435 -23.08 -5.62 0.76
CA LEU A 435 -21.78 -6.00 0.22
C LEU A 435 -20.73 -6.18 1.31
N VAL A 436 -20.76 -5.36 2.34
CA VAL A 436 -19.81 -5.43 3.46
C VAL A 436 -20.33 -6.29 4.61
N SER A 437 -21.56 -6.85 4.53
CA SER A 437 -22.14 -7.67 5.57
C SER A 437 -21.30 -8.93 5.81
N GLY A 438 -20.77 -9.05 7.02
CA GLY A 438 -19.99 -10.19 7.47
C GLY A 438 -18.58 -10.24 6.88
N TYR A 439 -17.60 -9.94 7.71
CA TYR A 439 -16.20 -10.15 7.36
C TYR A 439 -15.94 -11.64 7.12
N GLY A 440 -15.37 -11.95 5.96
CA GLY A 440 -14.81 -13.26 5.66
C GLY A 440 -13.28 -13.17 5.69
N PHE A 441 -12.65 -14.18 6.27
CA PHE A 441 -11.21 -14.24 6.38
C PHE A 441 -10.49 -13.94 5.05
N ALA A 442 -9.40 -13.15 5.13
CA ALA A 442 -8.57 -12.72 4.00
C ALA A 442 -9.35 -12.10 2.83
N ARG A 443 -10.51 -11.51 3.09
CA ARG A 443 -11.15 -10.60 2.16
C ARG A 443 -10.56 -9.22 2.31
N HIS A 444 -10.30 -8.56 1.20
CA HIS A 444 -9.90 -7.16 1.18
C HIS A 444 -10.95 -6.32 0.45
N LEU A 445 -11.23 -5.18 1.01
CA LEU A 445 -12.20 -4.21 0.51
C LEU A 445 -11.46 -2.96 0.04
N TYR A 446 -11.65 -2.58 -1.22
CA TYR A 446 -11.08 -1.37 -1.82
C TYR A 446 -12.20 -0.44 -2.25
N VAL A 447 -12.13 0.80 -1.83
CA VAL A 447 -13.19 1.77 -2.08
C VAL A 447 -12.61 3.08 -2.60
N CYS A 448 -13.17 3.56 -3.69
CA CYS A 448 -12.88 4.90 -4.21
C CYS A 448 -14.16 5.53 -4.77
N GLY A 449 -14.48 6.75 -4.35
CA GLY A 449 -15.72 7.41 -4.75
C GLY A 449 -15.99 8.71 -4.00
N PRO A 450 -17.23 9.22 -4.04
CA PRO A 450 -17.63 10.41 -3.28
C PRO A 450 -17.47 10.21 -1.77
N GLY A 451 -17.12 11.29 -1.06
CA GLY A 451 -16.91 11.28 0.39
C GLY A 451 -17.99 10.58 1.20
N PRO A 452 -19.28 10.91 1.03
CA PRO A 452 -20.37 10.26 1.75
C PRO A 452 -20.41 8.73 1.56
N MET A 453 -20.02 8.24 0.36
CA MET A 453 -19.92 6.81 0.08
C MET A 453 -18.75 6.16 0.83
N LEU A 454 -17.59 6.81 0.85
CA LEU A 454 -16.41 6.32 1.59
C LEU A 454 -16.71 6.23 3.09
N ASP A 455 -17.35 7.26 3.66
CA ASP A 455 -17.75 7.29 5.08
C ASP A 455 -18.77 6.20 5.41
N LEU A 456 -19.72 5.96 4.52
CA LEU A 456 -20.70 4.90 4.68
C LEU A 456 -20.00 3.52 4.71
N VAL A 457 -19.17 3.24 3.71
CA VAL A 457 -18.45 1.95 3.63
C VAL A 457 -17.58 1.74 4.87
N ARG A 458 -16.87 2.77 5.33
CA ARG A 458 -16.02 2.69 6.52
C ARG A 458 -16.83 2.32 7.78
N ARG A 459 -17.95 3.01 8.00
CA ARG A 459 -18.83 2.71 9.15
C ARG A 459 -19.44 1.32 9.07
N SER A 460 -19.96 0.95 7.90
CA SER A 460 -20.61 -0.35 7.70
C SER A 460 -19.61 -1.51 7.81
N ALA A 461 -18.40 -1.36 7.28
CA ALA A 461 -17.35 -2.36 7.42
C ALA A 461 -16.92 -2.54 8.88
N ALA A 462 -16.71 -1.43 9.61
CA ALA A 462 -16.37 -1.48 11.04
C ALA A 462 -17.49 -2.18 11.84
N ALA A 463 -18.75 -1.83 11.60
CA ALA A 463 -19.92 -2.47 12.25
C ALA A 463 -20.04 -3.96 11.90
N ALA A 464 -19.60 -4.37 10.71
CA ALA A 464 -19.59 -5.76 10.26
C ALA A 464 -18.34 -6.55 10.69
N GLY A 465 -17.44 -5.95 11.48
CA GLY A 465 -16.25 -6.61 12.04
C GLY A 465 -15.07 -6.74 11.08
N TRP A 466 -15.00 -5.89 10.05
CA TRP A 466 -13.82 -5.86 9.18
C TRP A 466 -12.62 -5.28 9.94
N PRO A 467 -11.46 -5.94 9.91
CA PRO A 467 -10.23 -5.36 10.46
C PRO A 467 -9.79 -4.17 9.59
N GLU A 468 -9.20 -3.15 10.22
CA GLU A 468 -8.80 -1.91 9.56
C GLU A 468 -7.83 -2.15 8.40
N GLU A 469 -6.90 -3.09 8.57
CA GLU A 469 -5.91 -3.47 7.55
C GLU A 469 -6.50 -4.17 6.32
N ALA A 470 -7.75 -4.58 6.37
CA ALA A 470 -8.46 -5.21 5.24
C ALA A 470 -9.35 -4.23 4.46
N VAL A 471 -9.45 -2.99 4.91
CA VAL A 471 -10.29 -1.96 4.29
C VAL A 471 -9.42 -0.81 3.79
N HIS A 472 -9.41 -0.61 2.48
CA HIS A 472 -8.55 0.33 1.80
C HIS A 472 -9.36 1.43 1.11
N PHE A 473 -8.96 2.70 1.31
CA PHE A 473 -9.64 3.86 0.76
C PHE A 473 -8.70 4.74 -0.06
N GLU A 474 -9.20 5.31 -1.14
CA GLU A 474 -8.55 6.41 -1.83
C GLU A 474 -9.49 7.61 -1.94
N TYR A 475 -9.01 8.77 -1.49
CA TYR A 475 -9.73 10.04 -1.54
C TYR A 475 -9.16 10.90 -2.67
N PHE A 476 -10.02 11.32 -3.62
CA PHE A 476 -9.60 12.22 -4.70
C PHE A 476 -9.64 13.69 -4.32
N LYS A 477 -10.40 14.02 -3.30
CA LYS A 477 -10.37 15.33 -2.66
C LYS A 477 -10.67 15.19 -1.17
N ASN A 478 -10.26 16.18 -0.41
CA ASN A 478 -10.61 16.25 1.01
C ASN A 478 -12.14 16.42 1.14
N VAL A 479 -12.74 15.57 1.95
CA VAL A 479 -14.18 15.58 2.24
C VAL A 479 -14.51 16.43 3.46
N ASN A 480 -13.48 16.78 4.25
CA ASN A 480 -13.64 17.61 5.43
C ASN A 480 -13.72 19.09 5.01
N GLU A 481 -14.50 19.86 5.71
CA GLU A 481 -14.47 21.30 5.63
C GLU A 481 -13.13 21.81 6.20
N ILE A 482 -12.38 22.57 5.42
CA ILE A 482 -11.06 23.07 5.81
C ILE A 482 -11.26 24.42 6.52
N ASP A 483 -10.95 24.44 7.82
CA ASP A 483 -10.97 25.68 8.61
C ASP A 483 -9.67 26.47 8.41
N LEU A 484 -9.73 27.56 7.69
CA LEU A 484 -8.62 28.50 7.49
C LEU A 484 -8.74 29.77 8.35
N SER A 485 -9.54 29.77 9.41
CA SER A 485 -9.83 30.97 10.20
C SER A 485 -8.71 31.41 11.15
N SER A 486 -7.83 30.48 11.59
CA SER A 486 -6.76 30.78 12.55
C SER A 486 -5.58 31.53 11.93
N THR A 487 -4.84 32.28 12.75
CA THR A 487 -3.54 32.89 12.40
C THR A 487 -2.50 32.38 13.36
N PHE A 488 -1.34 31.96 12.86
CA PHE A 488 -0.25 31.40 13.67
C PHE A 488 1.11 31.60 12.97
N THR A 489 2.18 31.27 13.67
CA THR A 489 3.54 31.41 13.14
C THR A 489 4.13 30.06 12.78
N VAL A 490 4.83 29.99 11.66
CA VAL A 490 5.60 28.82 11.25
C VAL A 490 7.06 29.21 11.11
N GLU A 491 7.93 28.50 11.80
CA GLU A 491 9.37 28.56 11.60
C GLU A 491 9.80 27.39 10.72
N LEU A 492 10.48 27.71 9.64
CA LEU A 492 11.10 26.74 8.72
C LEU A 492 12.55 26.54 9.15
N ALA A 493 12.82 25.45 9.86
CA ALA A 493 14.09 25.25 10.58
C ALA A 493 15.32 25.21 9.65
N ARG A 494 15.18 24.60 8.46
CA ARG A 494 16.29 24.52 7.49
C ARG A 494 16.48 25.81 6.70
N SER A 495 15.38 26.49 6.39
CA SER A 495 15.42 27.76 5.63
C SER A 495 15.73 28.95 6.52
N ALA A 496 15.74 28.80 7.85
CA ALA A 496 15.87 29.85 8.84
C ALA A 496 14.87 31.01 8.62
N LEU A 497 13.66 30.69 8.16
CA LEU A 497 12.61 31.67 7.88
C LEU A 497 11.48 31.51 8.90
N THR A 498 10.95 32.63 9.32
CA THR A 498 9.72 32.68 10.13
C THR A 498 8.62 33.32 9.33
N LEU A 499 7.52 32.60 9.16
CA LEU A 499 6.37 33.00 8.36
C LEU A 499 5.14 33.15 9.24
N THR A 500 4.39 34.22 9.07
CA THR A 500 3.05 34.37 9.65
C THR A 500 2.04 33.82 8.66
N ILE A 501 1.26 32.83 9.09
CA ILE A 501 0.20 32.21 8.29
C ILE A 501 -1.11 32.92 8.62
N PRO A 502 -1.62 33.77 7.74
CA PRO A 502 -2.85 34.51 8.01
C PRO A 502 -4.08 33.61 7.84
N ALA A 503 -5.21 34.07 8.34
CA ALA A 503 -6.50 33.50 7.99
C ALA A 503 -6.71 33.49 6.46
N GLY A 504 -7.33 32.42 5.94
CA GLY A 504 -7.64 32.27 4.52
C GLY A 504 -6.51 31.72 3.65
N LYS A 505 -5.29 31.52 4.18
CA LYS A 505 -4.17 30.93 3.44
C LYS A 505 -3.63 29.66 4.12
N SER A 506 -3.23 28.69 3.33
CA SER A 506 -2.51 27.52 3.82
C SER A 506 -1.04 27.83 4.08
N ILE A 507 -0.37 26.99 4.86
CA ILE A 507 1.10 27.07 5.08
C ILE A 507 1.82 26.99 3.73
N LEU A 508 1.40 26.08 2.85
CA LEU A 508 1.99 25.89 1.53
C LEU A 508 1.91 27.14 0.64
N GLU A 509 0.78 27.84 0.64
CA GLU A 509 0.61 29.09 -0.13
C GLU A 509 1.57 30.18 0.36
N VAL A 510 1.67 30.37 1.68
CA VAL A 510 2.56 31.39 2.27
C VAL A 510 4.03 31.03 2.04
N MET A 511 4.41 29.74 2.13
CA MET A 511 5.77 29.30 1.80
C MET A 511 6.12 29.64 0.35
N ARG A 512 5.21 29.40 -0.61
CA ARG A 512 5.43 29.75 -2.02
C ARG A 512 5.58 31.26 -2.23
N GLU A 513 4.77 32.06 -1.59
CA GLU A 513 4.87 33.53 -1.63
C GLU A 513 6.22 34.01 -1.07
N ALA A 514 6.76 33.32 -0.07
CA ALA A 514 8.09 33.58 0.47
C ALA A 514 9.24 33.00 -0.39
N GLY A 515 8.93 32.40 -1.55
CA GLY A 515 9.92 31.80 -2.45
C GLY A 515 10.45 30.44 -1.99
N VAL A 516 9.82 29.80 -1.02
CA VAL A 516 10.17 28.46 -0.55
C VAL A 516 9.50 27.43 -1.46
N ASP A 517 10.31 26.60 -2.11
CA ASP A 517 9.85 25.51 -2.97
C ASP A 517 9.51 24.27 -2.12
N ALA A 518 8.25 24.13 -1.75
CA ALA A 518 7.74 22.99 -0.99
C ALA A 518 7.05 21.98 -1.91
N PRO A 519 7.28 20.68 -1.72
CA PRO A 519 6.61 19.64 -2.51
C PRO A 519 5.09 19.73 -2.39
N SER A 520 4.40 19.70 -3.52
CA SER A 520 2.93 19.71 -3.54
C SER A 520 2.39 19.07 -4.81
N SER A 521 1.16 18.56 -4.74
CA SER A 521 0.45 18.01 -5.89
C SER A 521 -1.06 18.30 -5.83
N CYS A 522 -1.86 17.54 -5.05
CA CYS A 522 -3.31 17.73 -5.01
C CYS A 522 -3.75 19.03 -4.33
N GLU A 523 -2.99 19.55 -3.39
CA GLU A 523 -3.27 20.71 -2.55
C GLU A 523 -4.62 20.63 -1.79
N GLN A 524 -5.02 19.42 -1.46
CA GLN A 524 -6.30 19.10 -0.82
C GLN A 524 -6.16 18.15 0.39
N GLY A 525 -4.92 17.89 0.85
CA GLY A 525 -4.71 17.01 2.00
C GLY A 525 -5.01 15.52 1.76
N ALA A 526 -5.00 15.07 0.49
CA ALA A 526 -5.37 13.71 0.15
C ALA A 526 -4.22 12.86 -0.41
N CYS A 527 -3.13 13.48 -0.93
CA CYS A 527 -2.12 12.74 -1.69
C CYS A 527 -0.80 12.48 -0.95
N GLY A 528 -0.57 13.11 0.18
CA GLY A 528 0.66 12.95 0.95
C GLY A 528 1.89 13.71 0.43
N THR A 529 1.84 14.36 -0.76
CA THR A 529 3.02 14.99 -1.37
C THR A 529 3.61 16.13 -0.53
N CYS A 530 2.77 16.87 0.20
CA CYS A 530 3.17 17.98 1.08
C CYS A 530 3.39 17.56 2.54
N LEU A 531 3.57 16.27 2.79
CA LEU A 531 3.87 15.75 4.13
C LEU A 531 5.18 16.37 4.63
N THR A 532 5.11 16.99 5.80
CA THR A 532 6.24 17.70 6.40
C THR A 532 6.40 17.28 7.86
N THR A 533 7.63 17.08 8.28
CA THR A 533 7.95 16.77 9.69
C THR A 533 7.71 17.98 10.56
N VAL A 534 7.06 17.79 11.69
CA VAL A 534 6.86 18.77 12.74
C VAL A 534 7.92 18.53 13.81
N ILE A 535 8.79 19.53 14.02
CA ILE A 535 9.85 19.49 15.04
C ILE A 535 9.29 19.95 16.40
N GLU A 536 8.46 21.01 16.37
CA GLU A 536 7.89 21.59 17.58
C GLU A 536 6.48 22.15 17.30
N GLY A 537 5.61 22.08 18.30
CA GLY A 537 4.24 22.58 18.22
C GLY A 537 3.21 21.47 17.99
N VAL A 538 1.94 21.84 18.01
CA VAL A 538 0.81 20.91 17.84
C VAL A 538 0.08 21.26 16.56
N PRO A 539 0.15 20.41 15.53
CA PRO A 539 -0.60 20.62 14.29
C PRO A 539 -2.11 20.41 14.49
N ASP A 540 -2.88 21.15 13.74
CA ASP A 540 -4.31 20.93 13.55
C ASP A 540 -4.52 20.18 12.22
N HIS A 541 -4.70 18.88 12.32
CA HIS A 541 -4.80 18.00 11.17
C HIS A 541 -6.15 18.13 10.48
N GLN A 542 -6.16 18.65 9.26
CA GLN A 542 -7.35 18.81 8.43
C GLN A 542 -7.30 17.97 7.14
N ASP A 543 -6.30 17.12 7.01
CA ASP A 543 -6.13 16.18 5.91
C ASP A 543 -6.98 14.92 6.10
N VAL A 544 -7.08 14.12 5.02
CA VAL A 544 -7.67 12.77 5.03
C VAL A 544 -6.62 11.69 4.78
N TYR A 545 -5.34 12.07 4.73
CA TYR A 545 -4.23 11.19 4.39
C TYR A 545 -3.64 10.46 5.61
N LEU A 546 -3.42 11.17 6.71
CA LEU A 546 -2.83 10.60 7.91
C LEU A 546 -3.82 9.71 8.66
N ASN A 547 -3.35 8.57 9.14
CA ASN A 547 -4.12 7.72 10.04
C ASN A 547 -4.14 8.29 11.47
N GLU A 548 -4.99 7.72 12.34
CA GLU A 548 -5.16 8.19 13.72
C GLU A 548 -3.87 8.16 14.55
N THR A 549 -3.03 7.15 14.35
CA THR A 549 -1.74 7.02 15.07
C THR A 549 -0.76 8.11 14.65
N GLU A 550 -0.67 8.38 13.34
CA GLU A 550 0.18 9.45 12.79
C GLU A 550 -0.30 10.83 13.27
N ARG A 551 -1.61 11.09 13.27
CA ARG A 551 -2.18 12.35 13.80
C ARG A 551 -1.88 12.54 15.28
N ARG A 552 -2.04 11.49 16.09
CA ARG A 552 -1.75 11.57 17.54
C ARG A 552 -0.28 11.78 17.86
N SER A 553 0.61 11.34 16.98
CA SER A 553 2.06 11.54 17.19
C SER A 553 2.49 13.00 17.11
N ASN A 554 1.74 13.84 16.37
CA ASN A 554 2.07 15.23 16.07
C ASN A 554 3.47 15.43 15.43
N THR A 555 4.06 14.37 14.87
CA THR A 555 5.41 14.41 14.30
C THR A 555 5.44 14.82 12.83
N CYS A 556 4.28 14.89 12.17
CA CYS A 556 4.17 15.29 10.78
C CYS A 556 2.82 15.94 10.48
N MET A 557 2.73 16.68 9.39
CA MET A 557 1.49 17.33 8.94
C MET A 557 1.44 17.55 7.44
N MET A 558 0.24 17.78 6.90
CA MET A 558 0.02 18.20 5.51
C MET A 558 -0.03 19.72 5.41
N THR A 559 1.02 20.36 4.91
CA THR A 559 1.15 21.82 4.85
C THR A 559 0.13 22.50 3.92
N CYS A 560 -0.50 21.76 3.00
CA CYS A 560 -1.48 22.33 2.07
C CYS A 560 -2.86 22.59 2.70
N VAL A 561 -3.21 21.92 3.82
CA VAL A 561 -4.53 22.05 4.46
C VAL A 561 -4.47 22.15 5.98
N SER A 562 -3.50 21.49 6.64
CA SER A 562 -3.42 21.49 8.09
C SER A 562 -2.93 22.83 8.64
N ARG A 563 -3.32 23.13 9.88
CA ARG A 563 -3.01 24.38 10.58
C ARG A 563 -2.33 24.10 11.91
N ALA A 564 -2.31 25.04 12.81
CA ALA A 564 -1.74 24.89 14.15
C ALA A 564 -2.80 25.04 15.22
N LYS A 565 -2.73 24.17 16.25
CA LYS A 565 -3.41 24.34 17.53
C LYS A 565 -2.56 25.14 18.52
N SER A 566 -1.25 25.14 18.32
CA SER A 566 -0.29 25.99 19.05
C SER A 566 -0.10 27.32 18.33
N GLU A 567 0.37 28.34 19.05
CA GLU A 567 0.66 29.67 18.45
C GLU A 567 1.80 29.62 17.42
N ARG A 568 2.69 28.61 17.57
CA ARG A 568 3.87 28.41 16.72
C ARG A 568 4.02 26.93 16.34
N LEU A 569 4.45 26.68 15.11
CA LEU A 569 4.97 25.40 14.65
C LEU A 569 6.42 25.57 14.18
N VAL A 570 7.26 24.58 14.39
CA VAL A 570 8.57 24.45 13.77
C VAL A 570 8.55 23.28 12.83
N LEU A 571 8.80 23.54 11.56
CA LEU A 571 8.75 22.55 10.48
C LEU A 571 10.15 22.28 9.92
N ASP A 572 10.41 21.05 9.56
CA ASP A 572 11.68 20.59 8.98
C ASP A 572 11.74 20.89 7.47
N ILE A 573 11.74 22.20 7.13
CA ILE A 573 11.86 22.75 5.76
C ILE A 573 12.93 23.82 5.70
#